data_6941927d4e399f201e60af3d5763e629
#
_entry.id   6941927d4e399f201e60af3d5763e629
#
_cell.length_a   1.000
_cell.length_b   1.000
_cell.length_c   1.000
_cell.angle_alpha   90.00
_cell.angle_beta   90.00
_cell.angle_gamma   90.00
#
_symmetry.space_group_name_H-M   'P 1'
#
loop_
_entity.id
_entity.type
_entity.pdbx_description
1 polymer ?
#
loop_
_entity_poly.entity_id
_entity_poly.type
_entity_poly.pdbx_seq_one_letter_code
_entity_poly.pdbx_strand_id
1 'polypeptide(L)'
;MSLDPARVLDLDPLLDDPKTRIVVCCGSGGVGKTTTAAALGLRAAERGRKVVVLTIDPARRLAQSMGIDSLDNTPRRVKGVEGSGELHAMMLDMKRTFDEIVEAHADGERAAAILNNPFYQSLSAGFAGTQEYMAMEKLGQLRARDEWDLIVVDTPPSRSALDFLDAPKRLGSFLDGRLIRLLTAPAKLGGRAGMKFLNVGMSMMTGTLGKLLGGQLLKDVQTFVSAMDTTFGGFRTRADATYKLLQAPGTAFLVVAAPERDALREAAYFVQRLAAEDMPFAGLVLNRVHGSGAARLSAERALSAAEDLDSAAVEDEESAIAENLADARIVDQGDGKAGLRNSPDTYGSSDSTASETAAPDEGSPDAPPRTAATDTTPDSDGSAATDPERSVDQLTAGLLRLHAERMQLLSREQRTRDRFAARHPEVAVAEVAALPGDVHDLAGLRDIGNRLAAHKPELPES
;
A
#
# COMPACT_ATOMS: atom_id res chain seq x y z
N MET A 1 12.76 19.87 -29.17
CA MET A 1 13.11 20.35 -27.83
C MET A 1 13.62 19.13 -27.08
N SER A 2 14.92 19.06 -26.82
CA SER A 2 15.48 18.02 -25.96
C SER A 2 15.00 18.32 -24.54
N LEU A 3 14.18 17.46 -23.98
CA LEU A 3 13.83 17.54 -22.56
C LEU A 3 15.12 17.25 -21.79
N ASP A 4 15.51 18.15 -20.90
CA ASP A 4 16.60 17.88 -19.95
C ASP A 4 16.27 16.56 -19.23
N PRO A 5 17.25 15.63 -19.13
CA PRO A 5 17.00 14.41 -18.40
C PRO A 5 16.61 14.75 -16.95
N ALA A 6 15.57 14.10 -16.43
CA ALA A 6 15.18 14.25 -15.04
C ALA A 6 16.42 14.12 -14.14
N ARG A 7 16.53 14.99 -13.13
CA ARG A 7 17.64 14.91 -12.17
C ARG A 7 17.65 13.54 -11.52
N VAL A 8 18.80 12.88 -11.53
CA VAL A 8 18.97 11.59 -10.89
C VAL A 8 19.10 11.78 -9.40
N LEU A 9 18.31 11.05 -8.63
CA LEU A 9 18.41 11.01 -7.18
C LEU A 9 19.45 9.95 -6.77
N ASP A 10 20.57 10.40 -6.22
CA ASP A 10 21.57 9.53 -5.60
C ASP A 10 21.27 9.41 -4.10
N LEU A 11 20.92 8.20 -3.66
CA LEU A 11 20.54 7.93 -2.27
C LEU A 11 21.73 7.60 -1.37
N ASP A 12 22.85 7.14 -1.92
CA ASP A 12 24.02 6.80 -1.12
C ASP A 12 24.62 7.99 -0.37
N PRO A 13 24.85 9.15 -1.00
CA PRO A 13 25.30 10.33 -0.27
C PRO A 13 24.34 10.77 0.84
N LEU A 14 23.02 10.61 0.61
CA LEU A 14 22.00 10.91 1.63
C LEU A 14 22.11 9.97 2.83
N LEU A 15 22.35 8.67 2.58
CA LEU A 15 22.47 7.67 3.64
C LEU A 15 23.81 7.73 4.36
N ASP A 16 24.88 8.15 3.69
CA ASP A 16 26.24 8.25 4.25
C ASP A 16 26.46 9.55 5.06
N ASP A 17 25.67 10.60 4.78
CA ASP A 17 25.81 11.87 5.51
C ASP A 17 25.41 11.70 6.98
N PRO A 18 26.35 11.83 7.94
CA PRO A 18 26.05 11.72 9.36
C PRO A 18 25.08 12.79 9.87
N LYS A 19 24.88 13.86 9.10
CA LYS A 19 23.89 14.90 9.41
C LYS A 19 22.47 14.44 9.08
N THR A 20 22.29 13.52 8.16
CA THR A 20 20.98 12.92 7.87
C THR A 20 20.62 11.95 8.99
N ARG A 21 19.66 12.36 9.83
CA ARG A 21 19.25 11.63 11.03
C ARG A 21 17.87 11.00 10.88
N ILE A 22 17.05 11.52 9.98
CA ILE A 22 15.69 11.04 9.74
C ILE A 22 15.43 10.97 8.23
N VAL A 23 14.92 9.83 7.76
CA VAL A 23 14.37 9.67 6.40
C VAL A 23 12.93 9.26 6.52
N VAL A 24 12.02 10.01 5.90
CA VAL A 24 10.57 9.74 5.90
C VAL A 24 10.13 9.28 4.53
N CYS A 25 9.66 8.04 4.42
CA CYS A 25 9.09 7.49 3.19
C CYS A 25 7.57 7.73 3.18
N CYS A 26 7.09 8.56 2.27
CA CYS A 26 5.67 8.88 2.10
C CYS A 26 5.21 8.60 0.67
N GLY A 27 3.89 8.50 0.45
CA GLY A 27 3.31 8.20 -0.87
C GLY A 27 1.99 7.43 -0.75
N SER A 28 1.37 7.13 -1.89
CA SER A 28 0.09 6.43 -1.98
C SER A 28 0.13 4.98 -1.48
N GLY A 29 -1.03 4.36 -1.32
CA GLY A 29 -1.14 2.95 -0.93
C GLY A 29 -0.57 2.01 -2.00
N GLY A 30 0.09 0.92 -1.58
CA GLY A 30 0.51 -0.15 -2.48
C GLY A 30 1.75 0.13 -3.35
N VAL A 31 2.34 1.33 -3.30
CA VAL A 31 3.51 1.70 -4.12
C VAL A 31 4.85 1.14 -3.64
N GLY A 32 4.88 0.45 -2.49
CA GLY A 32 6.09 -0.16 -1.95
C GLY A 32 6.87 0.69 -0.94
N LYS A 33 6.21 1.63 -0.24
CA LYS A 33 6.85 2.45 0.82
C LYS A 33 7.59 1.64 1.87
N THR A 34 6.90 0.66 2.46
CA THR A 34 7.46 -0.22 3.49
C THR A 34 8.72 -0.95 3.01
N THR A 35 8.67 -1.50 1.79
CA THR A 35 9.81 -2.18 1.18
C THR A 35 10.95 -1.21 0.90
N THR A 36 10.66 -0.02 0.42
CA THR A 36 11.65 1.05 0.20
C THR A 36 12.29 1.47 1.51
N ALA A 37 11.49 1.74 2.56
CA ALA A 37 12.00 2.12 3.87
C ALA A 37 12.89 1.02 4.49
N ALA A 38 12.45 -0.24 4.36
CA ALA A 38 13.22 -1.40 4.81
C ALA A 38 14.56 -1.54 4.06
N ALA A 39 14.55 -1.39 2.74
CA ALA A 39 15.74 -1.47 1.90
C ALA A 39 16.73 -0.33 2.18
N LEU A 40 16.25 0.89 2.37
CA LEU A 40 17.07 2.04 2.76
C LEU A 40 17.69 1.84 4.15
N GLY A 41 16.90 1.34 5.11
CA GLY A 41 17.38 1.03 6.45
C GLY A 41 18.46 -0.04 6.44
N LEU A 42 18.25 -1.13 5.69
CA LEU A 42 19.23 -2.21 5.52
C LEU A 42 20.52 -1.68 4.87
N ARG A 43 20.38 -0.95 3.75
CA ARG A 43 21.54 -0.39 3.05
C ARG A 43 22.37 0.55 3.93
N ALA A 44 21.73 1.44 4.68
CA ALA A 44 22.42 2.34 5.60
C ALA A 44 23.13 1.58 6.73
N ALA A 45 22.52 0.51 7.25
CA ALA A 45 23.12 -0.34 8.28
C ALA A 45 24.34 -1.10 7.73
N GLU A 46 24.23 -1.68 6.53
CA GLU A 46 25.37 -2.39 5.88
C GLU A 46 26.53 -1.44 5.55
N ARG A 47 26.25 -0.14 5.43
CA ARG A 47 27.24 0.93 5.27
C ARG A 47 27.79 1.48 6.59
N GLY A 48 27.48 0.83 7.71
CA GLY A 48 28.10 1.08 9.02
C GLY A 48 27.29 1.94 9.98
N ARG A 49 26.04 2.32 9.66
CA ARG A 49 25.19 3.12 10.55
C ARG A 49 24.38 2.26 11.50
N LYS A 50 24.07 2.78 12.68
CA LYS A 50 23.09 2.20 13.60
C LYS A 50 21.70 2.75 13.26
N VAL A 51 20.84 1.90 12.69
CA VAL A 51 19.58 2.30 12.06
C VAL A 51 18.39 1.68 12.77
N VAL A 52 17.31 2.45 12.92
CA VAL A 52 15.98 1.94 13.26
C VAL A 52 14.98 2.27 12.18
N VAL A 53 14.21 1.26 11.74
CA VAL A 53 13.05 1.45 10.86
C VAL A 53 11.79 1.43 11.71
N LEU A 54 11.07 2.54 11.72
CA LEU A 54 9.78 2.70 12.39
C LEU A 54 8.66 2.62 11.35
N THR A 55 7.84 1.57 11.39
CA THR A 55 6.60 1.54 10.59
C THR A 55 5.40 2.01 11.42
N ILE A 56 4.57 2.81 10.78
CA ILE A 56 3.29 3.26 11.33
C ILE A 56 2.14 2.37 10.79
N ASP A 57 2.41 1.61 9.72
CA ASP A 57 1.47 0.67 9.13
C ASP A 57 1.37 -0.61 9.99
N PRO A 58 0.19 -0.97 10.50
CA PRO A 58 0.00 -2.20 11.30
C PRO A 58 0.16 -3.49 10.49
N ALA A 59 0.33 -3.41 9.17
CA ALA A 59 0.55 -4.57 8.34
C ALA A 59 1.90 -5.24 8.68
N ARG A 60 1.90 -6.56 8.83
CA ARG A 60 3.09 -7.35 9.20
C ARG A 60 4.19 -7.41 8.11
N ARG A 61 4.06 -6.63 7.04
CA ARG A 61 4.95 -6.67 5.87
C ARG A 61 6.41 -6.36 6.23
N LEU A 62 6.64 -5.37 7.09
CA LEU A 62 7.99 -5.02 7.54
C LEU A 62 8.63 -6.18 8.33
N ALA A 63 7.88 -6.79 9.25
CA ALA A 63 8.36 -7.93 10.04
C ALA A 63 8.74 -9.08 9.12
N GLN A 64 7.87 -9.44 8.18
CA GLN A 64 8.09 -10.54 7.23
C GLN A 64 9.34 -10.32 6.38
N SER A 65 9.50 -9.13 5.77
CA SER A 65 10.64 -8.82 4.92
C SER A 65 11.98 -8.77 5.68
N MET A 66 11.95 -8.56 6.99
CA MET A 66 13.14 -8.54 7.85
C MET A 66 13.38 -9.84 8.64
N GLY A 67 12.57 -10.89 8.38
CA GLY A 67 12.72 -12.18 9.06
C GLY A 67 12.45 -12.12 10.56
N ILE A 68 11.56 -11.24 11.01
CA ILE A 68 11.15 -11.06 12.40
C ILE A 68 9.73 -11.58 12.57
N ASP A 69 9.49 -12.44 13.58
CA ASP A 69 8.18 -13.04 13.83
C ASP A 69 7.10 -11.99 14.12
N SER A 70 7.43 -10.98 14.91
CA SER A 70 6.53 -9.88 15.24
C SER A 70 7.31 -8.62 15.63
N LEU A 71 6.76 -7.46 15.27
CA LEU A 71 7.23 -6.16 15.71
C LEU A 71 6.26 -5.59 16.74
N ASP A 72 6.79 -4.83 17.69
CA ASP A 72 6.05 -4.08 18.69
C ASP A 72 6.65 -2.67 18.84
N ASN A 73 6.24 -1.96 19.90
CA ASN A 73 6.67 -0.60 20.19
C ASN A 73 8.14 -0.48 20.65
N THR A 74 8.89 -1.57 20.61
CA THR A 74 10.30 -1.65 21.02
C THR A 74 11.19 -2.03 19.85
N PRO A 75 12.31 -1.32 19.60
CA PRO A 75 13.24 -1.66 18.53
C PRO A 75 13.80 -3.08 18.70
N ARG A 76 13.60 -3.94 17.70
CA ARG A 76 14.11 -5.31 17.64
C ARG A 76 15.23 -5.40 16.63
N ARG A 77 16.36 -5.99 17.02
CA ARG A 77 17.51 -6.15 16.14
C ARG A 77 17.21 -7.15 15.03
N VAL A 78 17.50 -6.76 13.79
CA VAL A 78 17.43 -7.61 12.59
C VAL A 78 18.70 -8.43 12.50
N LYS A 79 18.57 -9.73 12.29
CA LYS A 79 19.70 -10.64 12.11
C LYS A 79 20.07 -10.73 10.62
N GLY A 80 21.33 -11.03 10.30
CA GLY A 80 21.78 -11.24 8.92
C GLY A 80 22.10 -9.93 8.17
N VAL A 81 22.27 -8.83 8.89
CA VAL A 81 22.82 -7.58 8.35
C VAL A 81 24.32 -7.78 8.13
N GLU A 82 24.81 -7.45 6.95
CA GLU A 82 26.22 -7.50 6.58
C GLU A 82 26.91 -6.17 6.92
N GLY A 83 28.24 -6.18 7.11
CA GLY A 83 28.98 -4.96 7.44
C GLY A 83 29.06 -4.65 8.93
N SER A 84 29.40 -3.39 9.27
CA SER A 84 29.75 -2.97 10.65
C SER A 84 28.62 -2.28 11.41
N GLY A 85 27.53 -1.95 10.76
CA GLY A 85 26.40 -1.26 11.39
C GLY A 85 25.35 -2.21 11.97
N GLU A 86 24.26 -1.65 12.41
CA GLU A 86 23.15 -2.38 13.02
C GLU A 86 21.81 -1.91 12.46
N LEU A 87 20.93 -2.87 12.17
CA LEU A 87 19.54 -2.60 11.79
C LEU A 87 18.61 -3.06 12.90
N HIS A 88 17.69 -2.19 13.26
CA HIS A 88 16.58 -2.49 14.14
C HIS A 88 15.28 -2.12 13.44
N ALA A 89 14.21 -2.83 13.76
CA ALA A 89 12.87 -2.55 13.27
C ALA A 89 11.87 -2.52 14.43
N MET A 90 10.88 -1.66 14.31
CA MET A 90 9.78 -1.56 15.26
C MET A 90 8.49 -1.15 14.56
N MET A 91 7.36 -1.46 15.20
CA MET A 91 6.04 -1.06 14.75
C MET A 91 5.40 -0.16 15.80
N LEU A 92 4.81 0.93 15.36
CA LEU A 92 4.08 1.82 16.25
C LEU A 92 2.87 1.09 16.85
N ASP A 93 2.85 0.92 18.15
CA ASP A 93 1.65 0.61 18.92
C ASP A 93 1.10 1.91 19.52
N MET A 94 -0.03 2.37 18.98
CA MET A 94 -0.65 3.63 19.40
C MET A 94 -1.00 3.63 20.87
N LYS A 95 -1.65 2.53 21.32
CA LYS A 95 -2.07 2.41 22.72
C LYS A 95 -0.87 2.40 23.65
N ARG A 96 0.13 1.57 23.36
CA ARG A 96 1.35 1.49 24.18
C ARG A 96 2.13 2.80 24.20
N THR A 97 2.23 3.49 23.05
CA THR A 97 2.89 4.81 23.01
C THR A 97 2.16 5.82 23.86
N PHE A 98 0.82 5.80 23.84
CA PHE A 98 0.02 6.69 24.66
C PHE A 98 0.18 6.35 26.16
N ASP A 99 0.16 5.05 26.51
CA ASP A 99 0.39 4.56 27.88
C ASP A 99 1.77 5.03 28.37
N GLU A 100 2.84 4.87 27.58
CA GLU A 100 4.20 5.33 27.91
C GLU A 100 4.28 6.83 28.18
N ILE A 101 3.52 7.63 27.43
CA ILE A 101 3.47 9.08 27.66
C ILE A 101 2.78 9.39 28.99
N VAL A 102 1.67 8.71 29.28
CA VAL A 102 0.96 8.89 30.55
C VAL A 102 1.84 8.47 31.72
N GLU A 103 2.49 7.31 31.63
CA GLU A 103 3.42 6.79 32.64
C GLU A 103 4.62 7.73 32.89
N ALA A 104 5.15 8.36 31.85
CA ALA A 104 6.30 9.26 31.93
C ALA A 104 5.98 10.65 32.49
N HIS A 105 4.72 11.11 32.40
CA HIS A 105 4.36 12.50 32.70
C HIS A 105 3.29 12.69 33.78
N ALA A 106 2.71 11.60 34.29
CA ALA A 106 1.77 11.61 35.41
C ALA A 106 2.37 10.87 36.60
N ASP A 107 2.00 11.32 37.83
CA ASP A 107 2.29 10.54 39.02
C ASP A 107 1.52 9.20 39.01
N GLY A 108 1.96 8.21 39.79
CA GLY A 108 1.43 6.84 39.74
C GLY A 108 -0.09 6.75 39.97
N GLU A 109 -0.68 7.57 40.84
CA GLU A 109 -2.11 7.56 41.08
C GLU A 109 -2.89 8.16 39.89
N ARG A 110 -2.39 9.27 39.33
CA ARG A 110 -2.99 9.86 38.11
C ARG A 110 -2.82 9.00 36.89
N ALA A 111 -1.64 8.41 36.71
CA ALA A 111 -1.39 7.47 35.63
C ALA A 111 -2.39 6.31 35.67
N ALA A 112 -2.57 5.68 36.86
CA ALA A 112 -3.54 4.62 37.05
C ALA A 112 -4.98 5.08 36.78
N ALA A 113 -5.36 6.28 37.22
CA ALA A 113 -6.70 6.83 36.98
C ALA A 113 -6.95 7.10 35.48
N ILE A 114 -5.94 7.55 34.73
CA ILE A 114 -6.04 7.77 33.29
C ILE A 114 -6.11 6.43 32.55
N LEU A 115 -5.16 5.52 32.80
CA LEU A 115 -5.04 4.25 32.11
C LEU A 115 -6.25 3.32 32.30
N ASN A 116 -6.91 3.37 33.47
CA ASN A 116 -8.11 2.62 33.77
C ASN A 116 -9.42 3.32 33.35
N ASN A 117 -9.36 4.53 32.82
CA ASN A 117 -10.54 5.27 32.43
C ASN A 117 -11.16 4.70 31.14
N PRO A 118 -12.47 4.32 31.09
CA PRO A 118 -13.11 3.75 29.89
C PRO A 118 -13.08 4.66 28.66
N PHE A 119 -13.15 5.98 28.85
CA PHE A 119 -13.05 6.94 27.78
C PHE A 119 -11.64 6.93 27.16
N TYR A 120 -10.61 6.87 28.02
CA TYR A 120 -9.23 6.72 27.59
C TYR A 120 -9.01 5.43 26.81
N GLN A 121 -9.54 4.30 27.27
CA GLN A 121 -9.43 3.01 26.60
C GLN A 121 -10.04 3.07 25.19
N SER A 122 -11.17 3.73 25.03
CA SER A 122 -11.83 3.93 23.73
C SER A 122 -11.03 4.90 22.84
N LEU A 123 -10.46 5.96 23.41
CA LEU A 123 -9.65 6.95 22.68
C LEU A 123 -8.34 6.36 22.20
N SER A 124 -7.62 5.63 23.05
CA SER A 124 -6.33 5.02 22.77
C SER A 124 -6.41 3.86 21.78
N ALA A 125 -7.59 3.22 21.65
CA ALA A 125 -7.79 2.09 20.73
C ALA A 125 -7.93 2.50 19.24
N GLY A 126 -8.13 3.79 18.90
CA GLY A 126 -8.17 4.20 17.50
C GLY A 126 -9.09 5.38 17.17
N PHE A 127 -8.89 6.52 17.78
CA PHE A 127 -9.58 7.74 17.34
C PHE A 127 -8.87 8.34 16.11
N ALA A 128 -9.64 8.83 15.13
CA ALA A 128 -9.08 9.43 13.91
C ALA A 128 -8.12 10.60 14.24
N GLY A 129 -6.89 10.53 13.75
CA GLY A 129 -5.84 11.55 13.96
C GLY A 129 -4.93 11.31 15.17
N THR A 130 -5.19 10.26 15.98
CA THR A 130 -4.29 9.91 17.10
C THR A 130 -3.08 9.10 16.62
N GLN A 131 -3.23 8.34 15.54
CA GLN A 131 -2.14 7.52 14.99
C GLN A 131 -0.97 8.37 14.53
N GLU A 132 -1.27 9.42 13.78
CA GLU A 132 -0.28 10.35 13.25
C GLU A 132 0.42 11.10 14.37
N TYR A 133 -0.33 11.48 15.40
CA TYR A 133 0.25 12.13 16.56
C TYR A 133 1.18 11.21 17.36
N MET A 134 0.75 9.95 17.62
CA MET A 134 1.58 8.98 18.33
C MET A 134 2.85 8.64 17.55
N ALA A 135 2.77 8.65 16.23
CA ALA A 135 3.94 8.49 15.37
C ALA A 135 4.94 9.64 15.54
N MET A 136 4.47 10.89 15.59
CA MET A 136 5.33 12.04 15.85
C MET A 136 5.96 11.99 17.25
N GLU A 137 5.18 11.62 18.26
CA GLU A 137 5.66 11.49 19.63
C GLU A 137 6.74 10.39 19.73
N LYS A 138 6.50 9.22 19.10
CA LYS A 138 7.46 8.12 19.07
C LYS A 138 8.73 8.49 18.34
N LEU A 139 8.62 9.19 17.21
CA LEU A 139 9.77 9.72 16.48
C LEU A 139 10.58 10.69 17.33
N GLY A 140 9.91 11.61 18.02
CA GLY A 140 10.54 12.52 18.95
C GLY A 140 11.29 11.81 20.09
N GLN A 141 10.67 10.76 20.68
CA GLN A 141 11.29 9.92 21.70
C GLN A 141 12.52 9.19 21.18
N LEU A 142 12.46 8.57 20.00
CA LEU A 142 13.60 7.90 19.38
C LEU A 142 14.74 8.87 19.11
N ARG A 143 14.43 10.06 18.62
CA ARG A 143 15.44 11.07 18.33
C ARG A 143 16.08 11.66 19.60
N ALA A 144 15.28 11.86 20.65
CA ALA A 144 15.76 12.40 21.93
C ALA A 144 16.72 11.46 22.67
N ARG A 145 16.63 10.15 22.46
CA ARG A 145 17.54 9.16 23.03
C ARG A 145 18.96 9.22 22.43
N ASP A 146 19.08 9.77 21.21
CA ASP A 146 20.34 9.86 20.44
C ASP A 146 21.10 8.54 20.30
N GLU A 147 20.38 7.42 20.35
CA GLU A 147 20.91 6.07 20.21
C GLU A 147 21.11 5.64 18.74
N TRP A 148 20.45 6.33 17.82
CA TRP A 148 20.34 5.98 16.42
C TRP A 148 21.09 6.97 15.54
N ASP A 149 21.90 6.48 14.63
CA ASP A 149 22.51 7.32 13.60
C ASP A 149 21.49 7.75 12.57
N LEU A 150 20.54 6.85 12.26
CA LEU A 150 19.48 7.10 11.29
C LEU A 150 18.15 6.45 11.74
N ILE A 151 17.09 7.22 11.64
CA ILE A 151 15.71 6.75 11.82
C ILE A 151 15.03 6.79 10.46
N VAL A 152 14.56 5.64 9.97
CA VAL A 152 13.76 5.55 8.74
C VAL A 152 12.31 5.35 9.11
N VAL A 153 11.43 6.24 8.65
CA VAL A 153 10.00 6.22 8.97
C VAL A 153 9.21 5.74 7.75
N ASP A 154 8.48 4.64 7.92
CA ASP A 154 7.50 4.14 6.96
C ASP A 154 6.11 4.65 7.34
N THR A 155 5.54 5.51 6.49
CA THR A 155 4.24 6.14 6.77
C THR A 155 3.07 5.26 6.30
N PRO A 156 1.86 5.39 6.92
CA PRO A 156 0.70 4.59 6.52
C PRO A 156 0.26 4.84 5.08
N PRO A 157 -0.47 3.89 4.48
CA PRO A 157 -0.98 4.01 3.13
C PRO A 157 -2.21 4.93 3.11
N SER A 158 -2.02 6.24 3.03
CA SER A 158 -3.19 7.12 2.92
C SER A 158 -2.82 8.46 2.30
N ARG A 159 -3.84 9.14 1.75
CA ARG A 159 -3.82 10.60 1.54
C ARG A 159 -3.44 11.34 2.82
N SER A 160 -3.63 10.70 3.96
CA SER A 160 -3.23 11.08 5.31
C SER A 160 -1.74 10.86 5.63
N ALA A 161 -0.89 10.38 4.72
CA ALA A 161 0.55 10.35 5.01
C ALA A 161 1.09 11.76 5.29
N LEU A 162 0.39 12.81 4.81
CA LEU A 162 0.63 14.21 5.19
C LEU A 162 -0.25 14.69 6.35
N ASP A 163 -1.28 13.94 6.74
CA ASP A 163 -2.02 14.18 7.99
C ASP A 163 -1.10 14.03 9.20
N PHE A 164 -0.02 13.24 9.05
CA PHE A 164 1.10 13.21 9.97
C PHE A 164 1.66 14.63 10.26
N LEU A 165 1.76 15.49 9.24
CA LEU A 165 2.19 16.89 9.40
C LEU A 165 1.11 17.78 10.04
N ASP A 166 -0.16 17.45 9.86
CA ASP A 166 -1.28 18.18 10.47
C ASP A 166 -1.66 17.66 11.86
N ALA A 167 -1.05 16.56 12.32
CA ALA A 167 -1.34 15.93 13.60
C ALA A 167 -1.29 16.91 14.80
N PRO A 168 -0.29 17.81 14.94
CA PRO A 168 -0.27 18.77 16.03
C PRO A 168 -1.47 19.72 16.01
N LYS A 169 -1.86 20.19 14.81
CA LYS A 169 -2.97 21.14 14.63
C LYS A 169 -4.32 20.46 14.93
N ARG A 170 -4.48 19.19 14.51
CA ARG A 170 -5.71 18.42 14.72
C ARG A 170 -5.92 18.05 16.18
N LEU A 171 -4.89 17.54 16.85
CA LEU A 171 -4.97 17.22 18.27
C LEU A 171 -5.20 18.48 19.11
N GLY A 172 -4.47 19.58 18.80
CA GLY A 172 -4.68 20.86 19.45
C GLY A 172 -6.13 21.34 19.33
N SER A 173 -6.73 21.26 18.14
CA SER A 173 -8.13 21.66 17.93
C SER A 173 -9.13 20.77 18.65
N PHE A 174 -8.82 19.48 18.80
CA PHE A 174 -9.64 18.54 19.56
C PHE A 174 -9.57 18.82 21.07
N LEU A 175 -8.36 19.09 21.58
CA LEU A 175 -8.13 19.35 23.00
C LEU A 175 -8.50 20.78 23.43
N ASP A 176 -8.27 21.78 22.58
CA ASP A 176 -8.73 23.18 22.79
C ASP A 176 -10.22 23.37 22.46
N GLY A 177 -10.88 22.29 22.01
CA GLY A 177 -12.21 22.32 21.45
C GLY A 177 -13.23 22.98 22.39
N ARG A 178 -14.11 23.76 21.80
CA ARG A 178 -15.28 24.36 22.47
C ARG A 178 -16.06 23.33 23.30
N LEU A 179 -16.01 22.04 22.91
CA LEU A 179 -16.65 20.94 23.60
C LEU A 179 -16.02 20.69 24.99
N ILE A 180 -14.68 20.67 25.08
CA ILE A 180 -13.96 20.47 26.36
C ILE A 180 -14.17 21.69 27.27
N ARG A 181 -14.11 22.91 26.73
CA ARG A 181 -14.45 24.13 27.47
C ARG A 181 -15.89 24.12 27.96
N LEU A 182 -16.82 23.64 27.15
CA LEU A 182 -18.23 23.54 27.53
C LEU A 182 -18.43 22.47 28.65
N LEU A 183 -17.70 21.35 28.57
CA LEU A 183 -17.73 20.27 29.56
C LEU A 183 -17.05 20.65 30.88
N THR A 184 -16.00 21.49 30.82
CA THR A 184 -15.24 21.94 32.00
C THR A 184 -15.70 23.31 32.57
N ALA A 185 -16.47 24.08 31.79
CA ALA A 185 -16.97 25.42 32.21
C ALA A 185 -17.75 25.42 33.53
N PRO A 186 -18.55 24.39 33.89
CA PRO A 186 -19.26 24.37 35.18
C PRO A 186 -18.33 24.34 36.41
N ALA A 187 -17.16 23.74 36.29
CA ALA A 187 -16.23 23.57 37.40
C ALA A 187 -15.46 24.87 37.76
N LYS A 188 -15.36 25.83 36.84
CA LYS A 188 -14.63 27.10 37.04
C LYS A 188 -15.50 28.29 37.44
N LEU A 189 -16.84 28.16 37.33
CA LEU A 189 -17.80 29.19 37.74
C LEU A 189 -18.34 28.95 39.16
N GLY A 190 -17.41 28.90 40.13
CA GLY A 190 -17.74 28.80 41.55
C GLY A 190 -18.38 30.08 42.06
N GLY A 191 -19.68 30.26 41.88
CA GLY A 191 -20.44 31.37 42.45
C GLY A 191 -21.94 31.09 42.48
N ARG A 192 -22.64 31.58 43.51
CA ARG A 192 -24.11 31.39 43.74
C ARG A 192 -25.01 31.71 42.53
N ALA A 193 -24.54 32.48 41.55
CA ALA A 193 -25.24 32.81 40.32
C ALA A 193 -25.12 31.68 39.27
N GLY A 194 -24.04 30.88 39.25
CA GLY A 194 -23.81 29.77 38.34
C GLY A 194 -24.75 28.55 38.61
N MET A 195 -25.15 28.37 39.85
CA MET A 195 -25.99 27.22 40.25
C MET A 195 -27.42 27.30 39.71
N LYS A 196 -27.98 28.50 39.53
CA LYS A 196 -29.33 28.66 38.91
C LYS A 196 -29.32 28.46 37.39
N PHE A 197 -28.24 28.85 36.70
CA PHE A 197 -28.08 28.63 35.27
C PHE A 197 -27.76 27.15 34.95
N LEU A 198 -27.03 26.49 35.84
CA LEU A 198 -26.72 25.03 35.73
C LEU A 198 -27.96 24.14 35.88
N ASN A 199 -28.90 24.50 36.79
CA ASN A 199 -30.11 23.69 36.99
C ASN A 199 -31.09 23.74 35.79
N VAL A 200 -31.19 24.87 35.08
CA VAL A 200 -32.08 24.97 33.90
C VAL A 200 -31.42 24.49 32.64
N GLY A 201 -30.15 24.80 32.40
CA GLY A 201 -29.39 24.34 31.23
C GLY A 201 -29.05 22.85 31.27
N MET A 202 -28.69 22.31 32.44
CA MET A 202 -28.38 20.93 32.65
C MET A 202 -29.63 20.05 32.64
N SER A 203 -30.79 20.53 33.08
CA SER A 203 -32.06 19.84 33.00
C SER A 203 -32.53 19.64 31.54
N MET A 204 -32.24 20.53 30.62
CA MET A 204 -32.52 20.37 29.20
C MET A 204 -31.50 19.47 28.48
N MET A 205 -30.21 19.55 28.85
CA MET A 205 -29.14 18.73 28.24
C MET A 205 -29.05 17.33 28.82
N THR A 206 -29.32 17.14 30.10
CA THR A 206 -29.33 15.82 30.74
C THR A 206 -30.61 15.02 30.43
N GLY A 207 -31.69 15.69 30.00
CA GLY A 207 -32.96 15.01 29.65
C GLY A 207 -32.87 14.13 28.40
N THR A 208 -32.15 14.54 27.37
CA THR A 208 -32.06 13.82 26.10
C THR A 208 -30.66 13.27 25.81
N LEU A 209 -29.60 14.07 26.02
CA LEU A 209 -28.23 13.65 25.77
C LEU A 209 -27.69 12.73 26.88
N GLY A 210 -28.05 12.99 28.14
CA GLY A 210 -27.70 12.15 29.29
C GLY A 210 -28.35 10.76 29.27
N LYS A 211 -29.54 10.63 28.63
CA LYS A 211 -30.19 9.35 28.39
C LYS A 211 -29.61 8.59 27.19
N LEU A 212 -29.06 9.31 26.20
CA LEU A 212 -28.44 8.73 24.99
C LEU A 212 -26.96 8.38 25.20
N LEU A 213 -26.22 9.17 25.97
CA LEU A 213 -24.77 8.96 26.17
C LEU A 213 -24.42 8.34 27.55
N GLY A 214 -25.37 8.20 28.44
CA GLY A 214 -25.14 7.70 29.80
C GLY A 214 -24.36 8.72 30.66
N GLY A 215 -24.91 9.08 31.85
CA GLY A 215 -24.24 10.01 32.78
C GLY A 215 -22.84 9.57 33.21
N GLN A 216 -22.53 8.27 33.07
CA GLN A 216 -21.24 7.68 33.36
C GLN A 216 -20.18 8.14 32.36
N LEU A 217 -20.46 8.11 31.04
CA LEU A 217 -19.50 8.56 30.01
C LEU A 217 -19.12 10.02 30.20
N LEU A 218 -20.08 10.89 30.53
CA LEU A 218 -19.79 12.29 30.79
C LEU A 218 -18.85 12.46 32.00
N LYS A 219 -19.06 11.68 33.07
CA LYS A 219 -18.20 11.66 34.25
C LYS A 219 -16.80 11.14 33.91
N ASP A 220 -16.71 10.09 33.10
CA ASP A 220 -15.44 9.51 32.68
C ASP A 220 -14.64 10.49 31.82
N VAL A 221 -15.31 11.21 30.90
CA VAL A 221 -14.68 12.30 30.10
C VAL A 221 -14.19 13.44 31.00
N GLN A 222 -15.00 13.87 31.98
CA GLN A 222 -14.61 14.93 32.91
C GLN A 222 -13.41 14.53 33.77
N THR A 223 -13.42 13.32 34.30
CA THR A 223 -12.31 12.78 35.10
C THR A 223 -11.05 12.66 34.26
N PHE A 224 -11.16 12.14 33.03
CA PHE A 224 -10.06 12.06 32.08
C PHE A 224 -9.47 13.43 31.77
N VAL A 225 -10.30 14.41 31.38
CA VAL A 225 -9.85 15.76 31.02
C VAL A 225 -9.18 16.44 32.22
N SER A 226 -9.75 16.28 33.41
CA SER A 226 -9.17 16.87 34.63
C SER A 226 -7.82 16.28 35.03
N ALA A 227 -7.67 14.97 34.86
CA ALA A 227 -6.41 14.27 35.10
C ALA A 227 -5.34 14.59 34.04
N MET A 228 -5.76 14.88 32.81
CA MET A 228 -4.87 15.20 31.69
C MET A 228 -4.53 16.70 31.56
N ASP A 229 -5.24 17.61 32.22
CA ASP A 229 -5.06 19.08 32.05
C ASP A 229 -3.62 19.52 32.32
N THR A 230 -2.93 18.90 33.27
CA THR A 230 -1.51 19.09 33.54
C THR A 230 -0.57 18.42 32.56
N THR A 231 -0.98 17.36 31.93
CA THR A 231 -0.17 16.53 30.99
C THR A 231 -0.28 17.06 29.55
N PHE A 232 -1.45 17.65 29.19
CA PHE A 232 -1.72 18.14 27.82
C PHE A 232 -0.87 19.35 27.39
N GLY A 233 -0.48 20.24 28.28
CA GLY A 233 0.42 21.34 27.93
C GLY A 233 1.75 20.87 27.33
N GLY A 234 2.25 19.73 27.81
CA GLY A 234 3.45 19.09 27.29
C GLY A 234 3.27 18.43 25.90
N PHE A 235 2.08 17.89 25.60
CA PHE A 235 1.81 17.25 24.31
C PHE A 235 1.99 18.21 23.14
N ARG A 236 1.38 19.38 23.20
CA ARG A 236 1.49 20.39 22.15
C ARG A 236 2.94 20.83 21.96
N THR A 237 3.64 21.11 23.04
CA THR A 237 5.04 21.53 22.99
C THR A 237 5.93 20.45 22.36
N ARG A 238 5.72 19.17 22.68
CA ARG A 238 6.47 18.07 22.09
C ARG A 238 6.13 17.87 20.62
N ALA A 239 4.85 17.94 20.25
CA ALA A 239 4.43 17.86 18.86
C ALA A 239 5.02 19.00 18.01
N ASP A 240 5.00 20.23 18.52
CA ASP A 240 5.62 21.39 17.87
C ASP A 240 7.15 21.22 17.76
N ALA A 241 7.80 20.62 18.75
CA ALA A 241 9.23 20.31 18.70
C ALA A 241 9.55 19.24 17.63
N THR A 242 8.75 18.17 17.58
CA THR A 242 8.93 17.13 16.54
C THR A 242 8.61 17.66 15.14
N TYR A 243 7.62 18.54 15.01
CA TYR A 243 7.32 19.20 13.74
C TYR A 243 8.51 20.05 13.25
N LYS A 244 9.12 20.84 14.14
CA LYS A 244 10.34 21.61 13.83
C LYS A 244 11.52 20.69 13.50
N LEU A 245 11.62 19.54 14.15
CA LEU A 245 12.64 18.53 13.84
C LEU A 245 12.46 18.01 12.41
N LEU A 246 11.22 17.79 11.96
CA LEU A 246 10.93 17.38 10.59
C LEU A 246 11.26 18.45 9.54
N GLN A 247 11.19 19.74 9.90
CA GLN A 247 11.60 20.85 9.04
C GLN A 247 13.11 21.12 9.09
N ALA A 248 13.81 20.58 10.08
CA ALA A 248 15.22 20.91 10.29
C ALA A 248 16.13 20.22 9.25
N PRO A 249 17.29 20.82 8.95
CA PRO A 249 18.36 20.13 8.24
C PRO A 249 18.74 18.82 8.97
N GLY A 250 18.83 17.73 8.24
CA GLY A 250 19.05 16.39 8.80
C GLY A 250 17.80 15.49 8.78
N THR A 251 16.67 16.03 8.37
CA THR A 251 15.51 15.26 7.93
C THR A 251 15.45 15.26 6.39
N ALA A 252 15.02 14.15 5.79
CA ALA A 252 14.85 14.01 4.37
C ALA A 252 13.53 13.31 4.06
N PHE A 253 12.69 13.91 3.23
CA PHE A 253 11.45 13.29 2.76
C PHE A 253 11.68 12.66 1.40
N LEU A 254 11.32 11.37 1.28
CA LEU A 254 11.30 10.62 0.03
C LEU A 254 9.85 10.28 -0.30
N VAL A 255 9.40 10.76 -1.46
CA VAL A 255 8.08 10.38 -1.99
C VAL A 255 8.25 9.10 -2.79
N VAL A 256 7.48 8.06 -2.47
CA VAL A 256 7.48 6.79 -3.20
C VAL A 256 6.23 6.70 -4.05
N ALA A 257 6.38 6.41 -5.34
CA ALA A 257 5.27 6.24 -6.28
C ALA A 257 5.52 5.07 -7.23
N ALA A 258 4.45 4.57 -7.84
CA ALA A 258 4.51 3.67 -9.00
C ALA A 258 4.34 4.49 -10.30
N PRO A 259 4.76 3.99 -11.48
CA PRO A 259 4.66 4.71 -12.76
C PRO A 259 3.21 4.80 -13.29
N GLU A 260 2.25 4.75 -12.41
CA GLU A 260 0.83 4.85 -12.68
C GLU A 260 0.33 6.28 -12.58
N ARG A 261 -0.71 6.61 -13.39
CA ARG A 261 -1.24 7.98 -13.47
C ARG A 261 -1.71 8.52 -12.11
N ASP A 262 -2.42 7.70 -11.34
CA ASP A 262 -3.00 8.13 -10.08
C ASP A 262 -1.93 8.23 -8.99
N ALA A 263 -0.99 7.29 -8.94
CA ALA A 263 0.14 7.33 -8.02
C ALA A 263 1.05 8.55 -8.25
N LEU A 264 1.35 8.88 -9.50
CA LEU A 264 2.15 10.08 -9.83
C LEU A 264 1.38 11.40 -9.62
N ARG A 265 0.04 11.40 -9.76
CA ARG A 265 -0.78 12.56 -9.38
C ARG A 265 -0.75 12.79 -7.86
N GLU A 266 -0.85 11.72 -7.07
CA GLU A 266 -0.70 11.81 -5.62
C GLU A 266 0.73 12.22 -5.23
N ALA A 267 1.76 11.67 -5.88
CA ALA A 267 3.14 12.10 -5.67
C ALA A 267 3.34 13.60 -5.92
N ALA A 268 2.78 14.15 -7.00
CA ALA A 268 2.81 15.58 -7.27
C ALA A 268 2.14 16.40 -6.14
N TYR A 269 1.02 15.93 -5.61
CA TYR A 269 0.38 16.55 -4.44
C TYR A 269 1.29 16.51 -3.20
N PHE A 270 1.97 15.38 -2.95
CA PHE A 270 2.92 15.26 -1.85
C PHE A 270 4.08 16.27 -1.99
N VAL A 271 4.69 16.36 -3.18
CA VAL A 271 5.78 17.30 -3.44
C VAL A 271 5.34 18.74 -3.17
N GLN A 272 4.17 19.14 -3.69
CA GLN A 272 3.63 20.48 -3.45
C GLN A 272 3.34 20.74 -1.97
N ARG A 273 2.82 19.76 -1.26
CA ARG A 273 2.50 19.90 0.17
C ARG A 273 3.76 20.00 1.03
N LEU A 274 4.79 19.18 0.74
CA LEU A 274 6.07 19.24 1.42
C LEU A 274 6.73 20.60 1.23
N ALA A 275 6.68 21.14 0.01
CA ALA A 275 7.19 22.47 -0.29
C ALA A 275 6.42 23.59 0.47
N ALA A 276 5.08 23.47 0.56
CA ALA A 276 4.24 24.44 1.26
C ALA A 276 4.44 24.48 2.78
N GLU A 277 4.92 23.37 3.37
CA GLU A 277 5.20 23.25 4.81
C GLU A 277 6.72 23.35 5.10
N ASP A 278 7.53 23.79 4.15
CA ASP A 278 8.99 23.93 4.26
C ASP A 278 9.70 22.65 4.73
N MET A 279 9.20 21.47 4.30
CA MET A 279 9.79 20.19 4.63
C MET A 279 10.96 19.85 3.68
N PRO A 280 12.10 19.32 4.19
CA PRO A 280 13.27 18.98 3.38
C PRO A 280 12.97 17.82 2.44
N PHE A 281 12.57 18.11 1.21
CA PHE A 281 12.28 17.12 0.18
C PHE A 281 13.57 16.67 -0.50
N ALA A 282 13.89 15.37 -0.45
CA ALA A 282 15.09 14.80 -1.07
C ALA A 282 14.83 14.34 -2.52
N GLY A 283 13.67 13.77 -2.81
CA GLY A 283 13.33 13.32 -4.16
C GLY A 283 12.22 12.29 -4.23
N LEU A 284 11.99 11.79 -5.44
CA LEU A 284 10.99 10.78 -5.77
C LEU A 284 11.67 9.42 -6.01
N VAL A 285 11.19 8.39 -5.32
CA VAL A 285 11.48 6.98 -5.65
C VAL A 285 10.35 6.45 -6.53
N LEU A 286 10.64 6.21 -7.79
CA LEU A 286 9.72 5.61 -8.74
C LEU A 286 9.93 4.10 -8.73
N ASN A 287 9.08 3.41 -7.98
CA ASN A 287 9.15 1.96 -7.75
C ASN A 287 8.30 1.20 -8.78
N ARG A 288 8.62 -0.07 -9.00
CA ARG A 288 7.91 -0.96 -9.94
C ARG A 288 7.94 -0.46 -11.39
N VAL A 289 9.06 0.09 -11.83
CA VAL A 289 9.23 0.49 -13.21
C VAL A 289 9.37 -0.75 -14.08
N HIS A 290 8.48 -0.93 -15.04
CA HIS A 290 8.56 -2.05 -15.95
C HIS A 290 9.59 -1.78 -17.06
N GLY A 291 10.24 -2.85 -17.51
CA GLY A 291 11.16 -2.87 -18.62
C GLY A 291 10.87 -4.07 -19.54
N SER A 292 11.50 -4.09 -20.68
CA SER A 292 11.49 -5.23 -21.61
C SER A 292 12.85 -5.44 -22.24
N GLY A 293 13.41 -6.64 -22.11
CA GLY A 293 14.63 -7.07 -22.83
C GLY A 293 14.43 -7.05 -24.36
N ALA A 294 13.19 -7.15 -24.82
CA ALA A 294 12.82 -7.11 -26.24
C ALA A 294 12.27 -5.76 -26.69
N ALA A 295 12.72 -4.65 -26.09
CA ALA A 295 12.24 -3.28 -26.41
C ALA A 295 12.43 -2.86 -27.89
N ARG A 296 13.25 -3.58 -28.65
CA ARG A 296 13.46 -3.34 -30.08
C ARG A 296 12.26 -3.80 -30.94
N LEU A 297 11.43 -4.72 -30.45
CA LEU A 297 10.21 -5.16 -31.11
C LEU A 297 9.05 -4.28 -30.61
N SER A 298 8.53 -3.42 -31.49
CA SER A 298 7.39 -2.55 -31.13
C SER A 298 6.09 -3.36 -30.99
N ALA A 299 5.13 -2.83 -30.22
CA ALA A 299 3.82 -3.45 -30.07
C ALA A 299 3.11 -3.69 -31.42
N GLU A 300 3.20 -2.72 -32.34
CA GLU A 300 2.60 -2.82 -33.67
C GLU A 300 3.20 -3.97 -34.50
N ARG A 301 4.53 -4.09 -34.51
CA ARG A 301 5.22 -5.17 -35.22
C ARG A 301 4.92 -6.54 -34.60
N ALA A 302 4.83 -6.61 -33.28
CA ALA A 302 4.50 -7.86 -32.61
C ALA A 302 3.06 -8.31 -32.91
N LEU A 303 2.10 -7.37 -32.94
CA LEU A 303 0.73 -7.67 -33.32
C LEU A 303 0.61 -8.10 -34.78
N SER A 304 1.23 -7.36 -35.71
CA SER A 304 1.25 -7.73 -37.12
C SER A 304 1.82 -9.14 -37.34
N ALA A 305 2.96 -9.46 -36.70
CA ALA A 305 3.54 -10.79 -36.81
C ALA A 305 2.65 -11.90 -36.19
N ALA A 306 1.89 -11.59 -35.15
CA ALA A 306 0.92 -12.53 -34.56
C ALA A 306 -0.28 -12.76 -35.49
N GLU A 307 -0.76 -11.71 -36.15
CA GLU A 307 -1.84 -11.78 -37.15
C GLU A 307 -1.41 -12.57 -38.40
N ASP A 308 -0.17 -12.36 -38.87
CA ASP A 308 0.39 -13.11 -40.00
C ASP A 308 0.49 -14.59 -39.70
N LEU A 309 0.92 -15.00 -38.49
CA LEU A 309 0.97 -16.39 -38.05
C LEU A 309 -0.42 -17.03 -37.95
N ASP A 310 -1.40 -16.30 -37.42
CA ASP A 310 -2.77 -16.78 -37.35
C ASP A 310 -3.40 -16.94 -38.75
N SER A 311 -3.12 -16.00 -39.66
CA SER A 311 -3.64 -16.06 -41.04
C SER A 311 -3.04 -17.24 -41.80
N ALA A 312 -1.75 -17.50 -41.66
CA ALA A 312 -1.08 -18.68 -42.25
C ALA A 312 -1.69 -19.99 -41.72
N ALA A 313 -1.99 -20.07 -40.42
CA ALA A 313 -2.60 -21.24 -39.82
C ALA A 313 -4.02 -21.50 -40.36
N VAL A 314 -4.80 -20.46 -40.68
CA VAL A 314 -6.15 -20.58 -41.28
C VAL A 314 -6.05 -21.01 -42.73
N GLU A 315 -5.12 -20.47 -43.54
CA GLU A 315 -4.91 -20.85 -44.93
C GLU A 315 -4.48 -22.34 -45.05
N ASP A 316 -3.63 -22.82 -44.15
CA ASP A 316 -3.25 -24.21 -44.05
C ASP A 316 -4.43 -25.12 -43.69
N GLU A 317 -5.32 -24.68 -42.83
CA GLU A 317 -6.52 -25.43 -42.43
C GLU A 317 -7.54 -25.50 -43.57
N GLU A 318 -7.76 -24.39 -44.29
CA GLU A 318 -8.60 -24.39 -45.50
C GLU A 318 -8.02 -25.26 -46.62
N SER A 319 -6.69 -25.24 -46.81
CA SER A 319 -5.99 -26.07 -47.78
C SER A 319 -6.09 -27.57 -47.44
N ALA A 320 -5.90 -27.93 -46.16
CA ALA A 320 -6.04 -29.30 -45.68
C ALA A 320 -7.49 -29.82 -45.79
N ILE A 321 -8.48 -28.97 -45.56
CA ILE A 321 -9.90 -29.30 -45.76
C ILE A 321 -10.22 -29.49 -47.26
N ALA A 322 -9.65 -28.63 -48.11
CA ALA A 322 -9.83 -28.74 -49.57
C ALA A 322 -9.20 -30.03 -50.16
N GLU A 323 -8.00 -30.41 -49.67
CA GLU A 323 -7.35 -31.70 -50.06
C GLU A 323 -8.16 -32.89 -49.56
N ASN A 324 -8.63 -32.92 -48.34
CA ASN A 324 -9.47 -33.99 -47.80
C ASN A 324 -10.81 -34.10 -48.51
N LEU A 325 -11.41 -32.99 -48.98
CA LEU A 325 -12.62 -32.99 -49.81
C LEU A 325 -12.36 -33.43 -51.22
N ALA A 326 -11.17 -33.21 -51.78
CA ALA A 326 -10.76 -33.71 -53.09
C ALA A 326 -10.53 -35.23 -53.06
N ASP A 327 -9.91 -35.77 -52.01
CA ASP A 327 -9.71 -37.22 -51.82
C ASP A 327 -11.05 -37.95 -51.55
N ALA A 328 -12.00 -37.36 -50.87
CA ALA A 328 -13.33 -37.90 -50.63
C ALA A 328 -14.20 -37.98 -51.90
N ARG A 329 -13.86 -37.24 -52.96
CA ARG A 329 -14.57 -37.31 -54.26
C ARG A 329 -14.19 -38.46 -55.18
N ILE A 330 -13.18 -39.26 -54.84
CA ILE A 330 -12.68 -40.36 -55.65
C ILE A 330 -13.38 -41.70 -55.32
N VAL A 331 -14.22 -41.81 -54.31
CA VAL A 331 -14.92 -43.04 -53.91
C VAL A 331 -16.42 -42.79 -53.82
N ASP A 332 -17.06 -42.51 -54.97
CA ASP A 332 -18.50 -42.78 -55.14
C ASP A 332 -18.86 -43.13 -56.63
N GLN A 333 -18.69 -44.37 -56.92
CA GLN A 333 -19.44 -45.07 -58.04
C GLN A 333 -19.99 -46.37 -57.49
N GLY A 334 -21.30 -46.38 -57.21
CA GLY A 334 -22.02 -47.58 -56.96
C GLY A 334 -23.36 -47.44 -56.27
N ASP A 335 -24.39 -47.26 -57.14
CA ASP A 335 -25.80 -47.70 -57.02
C ASP A 335 -26.63 -47.61 -55.74
N GLY A 336 -27.75 -46.90 -55.87
CA GLY A 336 -28.99 -47.45 -55.36
C GLY A 336 -29.91 -46.58 -54.51
N LYS A 337 -30.80 -45.80 -55.12
CA LYS A 337 -32.23 -45.57 -54.83
C LYS A 337 -32.71 -45.04 -53.43
N ALA A 338 -33.27 -43.88 -53.49
CA ALA A 338 -34.62 -43.51 -53.08
C ALA A 338 -34.94 -43.32 -51.59
N GLY A 339 -35.41 -42.10 -51.24
CA GLY A 339 -36.25 -41.90 -50.11
C GLY A 339 -36.38 -40.42 -49.71
N LEU A 340 -37.28 -39.68 -50.37
CA LEU A 340 -37.79 -38.36 -49.98
C LEU A 340 -38.29 -38.34 -48.52
N ARG A 341 -38.05 -37.27 -47.78
CA ARG A 341 -39.11 -36.35 -47.27
C ARG A 341 -38.59 -35.32 -46.28
N ASN A 342 -38.75 -34.09 -46.70
CA ASN A 342 -39.44 -32.95 -46.07
C ASN A 342 -38.86 -32.38 -44.78
N SER A 343 -38.34 -31.16 -44.92
CA SER A 343 -38.56 -30.04 -44.04
C SER A 343 -40.06 -29.70 -43.92
N PRO A 344 -40.59 -28.84 -43.02
CA PRO A 344 -40.05 -27.53 -42.75
C PRO A 344 -40.29 -26.96 -41.31
N ASP A 345 -39.69 -25.76 -41.05
CA ASP A 345 -40.20 -24.57 -40.35
C ASP A 345 -40.62 -24.68 -38.90
N THR A 346 -40.39 -23.77 -38.00
CA THR A 346 -40.54 -22.31 -38.02
C THR A 346 -40.43 -21.78 -36.58
N TYR A 347 -39.86 -20.63 -36.41
CA TYR A 347 -40.15 -19.53 -35.44
C TYR A 347 -40.44 -19.73 -33.94
N GLY A 348 -39.90 -18.80 -33.17
CA GLY A 348 -40.56 -18.20 -32.04
C GLY A 348 -39.65 -17.80 -30.87
N SER A 349 -39.20 -16.72 -30.90
CA SER A 349 -39.25 -15.45 -30.11
C SER A 349 -39.89 -15.51 -28.73
N SER A 350 -39.33 -14.69 -27.87
CA SER A 350 -39.86 -13.94 -26.71
C SER A 350 -39.63 -14.59 -25.35
N ASP A 351 -38.84 -13.96 -24.55
CA ASP A 351 -39.07 -12.75 -23.72
C ASP A 351 -39.51 -13.04 -22.29
N SER A 352 -38.85 -12.38 -21.39
CA SER A 352 -39.29 -11.76 -20.14
C SER A 352 -39.18 -12.52 -18.81
N THR A 353 -38.44 -11.85 -17.99
CA THR A 353 -38.71 -11.30 -16.63
C THR A 353 -38.68 -12.20 -15.41
N ALA A 354 -37.78 -11.80 -14.57
CA ALA A 354 -37.97 -11.30 -13.19
C ALA A 354 -38.10 -12.29 -12.02
N SER A 355 -37.31 -11.96 -11.06
CA SER A 355 -37.62 -11.83 -9.62
C SER A 355 -37.39 -13.03 -8.70
N GLU A 356 -36.48 -12.84 -7.85
CA GLU A 356 -36.53 -12.60 -6.39
C GLU A 356 -36.39 -13.78 -5.44
N THR A 357 -35.46 -13.57 -4.55
CA THR A 357 -35.40 -13.82 -3.09
C THR A 357 -35.04 -15.18 -2.52
N ALA A 358 -34.10 -15.04 -1.58
CA ALA A 358 -33.92 -15.64 -0.26
C ALA A 358 -32.96 -16.81 -0.10
N ALA A 359 -31.88 -16.51 0.63
CA ALA A 359 -31.14 -17.41 1.53
C ALA A 359 -32.01 -17.69 2.79
N PRO A 360 -31.57 -18.47 3.81
CA PRO A 360 -30.33 -19.19 4.04
C PRO A 360 -30.55 -20.66 4.51
N ASP A 361 -29.52 -21.46 4.69
CA ASP A 361 -29.13 -21.99 6.01
C ASP A 361 -28.07 -23.11 5.95
N GLU A 362 -27.28 -23.16 6.97
CA GLU A 362 -26.22 -23.99 7.51
C GLU A 362 -26.13 -25.49 7.17
N GLY A 363 -24.88 -26.01 7.22
CA GLY A 363 -24.61 -27.39 7.60
C GLY A 363 -23.42 -28.06 6.92
N SER A 364 -22.20 -27.94 7.51
CA SER A 364 -21.14 -28.96 7.42
C SER A 364 -21.37 -30.01 8.52
N PRO A 365 -20.75 -31.22 8.61
CA PRO A 365 -19.59 -31.77 7.90
C PRO A 365 -19.74 -33.26 7.51
N ASP A 366 -18.80 -33.85 6.80
CA ASP A 366 -18.08 -35.09 7.07
C ASP A 366 -17.66 -35.85 5.79
N ALA A 367 -16.46 -36.38 5.83
CA ALA A 367 -15.71 -37.03 4.78
C ALA A 367 -16.03 -38.56 4.69
N PRO A 368 -15.29 -39.38 3.87
CA PRO A 368 -15.82 -40.17 2.77
C PRO A 368 -15.98 -41.68 3.06
N PRO A 369 -16.38 -42.50 2.11
CA PRO A 369 -15.56 -43.64 1.79
C PRO A 369 -15.39 -44.00 0.29
N ARG A 370 -14.30 -44.70 0.11
CA ARG A 370 -13.76 -45.34 -1.11
C ARG A 370 -14.64 -46.43 -1.68
N THR A 371 -14.29 -46.71 -2.97
CA THR A 371 -14.32 -47.95 -3.73
C THR A 371 -15.52 -48.20 -4.65
N ALA A 372 -15.24 -48.23 -5.97
CA ALA A 372 -15.25 -49.47 -6.74
C ALA A 372 -14.87 -49.17 -8.21
N ALA A 373 -13.87 -49.89 -8.71
CA ALA A 373 -13.48 -49.95 -10.09
C ALA A 373 -14.57 -50.62 -10.91
N THR A 374 -14.92 -50.03 -12.06
CA THR A 374 -15.49 -50.76 -13.16
C THR A 374 -14.74 -50.35 -14.43
N ASP A 375 -14.07 -51.32 -14.92
CA ASP A 375 -13.42 -51.44 -16.22
C ASP A 375 -14.45 -51.19 -17.33
N THR A 376 -14.24 -50.14 -18.13
CA THR A 376 -14.87 -49.97 -19.42
C THR A 376 -13.86 -49.28 -20.31
N THR A 377 -13.28 -50.02 -21.17
CA THR A 377 -12.56 -49.55 -22.36
C THR A 377 -13.43 -48.56 -23.13
N PRO A 378 -12.98 -47.36 -23.40
CA PRO A 378 -13.58 -46.56 -24.44
C PRO A 378 -12.82 -46.81 -25.74
N ASP A 379 -13.63 -47.03 -26.75
CA ASP A 379 -13.25 -47.07 -28.18
C ASP A 379 -12.32 -45.89 -28.53
N SER A 380 -11.35 -46.22 -29.32
CA SER A 380 -10.47 -45.31 -30.03
C SER A 380 -11.29 -44.37 -30.91
N ASP A 381 -11.63 -43.22 -30.39
CA ASP A 381 -12.04 -42.10 -31.23
C ASP A 381 -10.80 -41.26 -31.56
N GLY A 382 -10.65 -40.97 -32.85
CA GLY A 382 -9.48 -40.37 -33.42
C GLY A 382 -9.15 -39.03 -32.78
N SER A 383 -8.16 -39.04 -31.91
CA SER A 383 -7.42 -37.83 -31.55
C SER A 383 -6.73 -37.36 -32.84
N ALA A 384 -7.26 -36.29 -33.45
CA ALA A 384 -6.54 -35.53 -34.45
C ALA A 384 -5.23 -35.11 -33.81
N ALA A 385 -4.13 -35.74 -34.23
CA ALA A 385 -2.79 -35.31 -33.84
C ALA A 385 -2.65 -33.87 -34.31
N THR A 386 -2.70 -32.92 -33.33
CA THR A 386 -2.45 -31.51 -33.58
C THR A 386 -1.03 -31.44 -34.14
N ASP A 387 -0.88 -30.93 -35.35
CA ASP A 387 0.41 -30.76 -36.01
C ASP A 387 1.34 -29.99 -35.09
N PRO A 388 2.53 -30.51 -34.73
CA PRO A 388 3.43 -29.84 -33.79
C PRO A 388 3.86 -28.44 -34.30
N GLU A 389 3.91 -28.20 -35.61
CA GLU A 389 4.21 -26.89 -36.19
C GLU A 389 3.10 -25.89 -35.92
N ARG A 390 1.83 -26.25 -36.06
CA ARG A 390 0.66 -25.39 -35.71
C ARG A 390 0.63 -25.03 -34.24
N SER A 391 1.01 -25.96 -33.38
CA SER A 391 1.13 -25.67 -31.93
C SER A 391 2.22 -24.64 -31.64
N VAL A 392 3.33 -24.64 -32.37
CA VAL A 392 4.43 -23.68 -32.23
C VAL A 392 3.99 -22.29 -32.71
N ASP A 393 3.30 -22.20 -33.86
CA ASP A 393 2.86 -20.89 -34.38
C ASP A 393 1.80 -20.25 -33.50
N GLN A 394 0.84 -21.00 -32.98
CA GLN A 394 -0.13 -20.54 -32.03
C GLN A 394 0.52 -20.03 -30.72
N LEU A 395 1.52 -20.78 -30.21
CA LEU A 395 2.28 -20.33 -29.02
C LEU A 395 3.08 -19.05 -29.31
N THR A 396 3.69 -18.99 -30.51
CA THR A 396 4.47 -17.81 -30.93
C THR A 396 3.57 -16.58 -31.08
N ALA A 397 2.41 -16.72 -31.72
CA ALA A 397 1.42 -15.67 -31.83
C ALA A 397 0.93 -15.21 -30.45
N GLY A 398 0.69 -16.14 -29.53
CA GLY A 398 0.33 -15.85 -28.14
C GLY A 398 1.42 -15.04 -27.39
N LEU A 399 2.68 -15.43 -27.54
CA LEU A 399 3.82 -14.73 -26.96
C LEU A 399 4.01 -13.32 -27.55
N LEU A 400 3.81 -13.17 -28.86
CA LEU A 400 3.87 -11.87 -29.53
C LEU A 400 2.76 -10.92 -29.05
N ARG A 401 1.55 -11.42 -28.81
CA ARG A 401 0.46 -10.63 -28.22
C ARG A 401 0.78 -10.19 -26.80
N LEU A 402 1.27 -11.10 -25.95
CA LEU A 402 1.71 -10.75 -24.59
C LEU A 402 2.83 -9.71 -24.62
N HIS A 403 3.77 -9.84 -25.56
CA HIS A 403 4.81 -8.83 -25.75
C HIS A 403 4.23 -7.47 -26.17
N ALA A 404 3.28 -7.45 -27.09
CA ALA A 404 2.62 -6.24 -27.54
C ALA A 404 1.88 -5.52 -26.40
N GLU A 405 1.13 -6.27 -25.58
CA GLU A 405 0.45 -5.73 -24.39
C GLU A 405 1.48 -5.11 -23.41
N ARG A 406 2.59 -5.81 -23.19
CA ARG A 406 3.67 -5.28 -22.34
C ARG A 406 4.27 -4.00 -22.90
N MET A 407 4.54 -3.94 -24.20
CA MET A 407 5.05 -2.73 -24.87
C MET A 407 4.06 -1.55 -24.81
N GLN A 408 2.76 -1.83 -24.88
CA GLN A 408 1.72 -0.80 -24.68
C GLN A 408 1.73 -0.29 -23.24
N LEU A 409 1.87 -1.18 -22.25
CA LEU A 409 2.01 -0.80 -20.85
C LEU A 409 3.21 0.12 -20.65
N LEU A 410 4.40 -0.28 -21.12
CA LEU A 410 5.63 0.51 -21.06
C LEU A 410 5.46 1.90 -21.69
N SER A 411 4.80 1.97 -22.85
CA SER A 411 4.52 3.25 -23.51
C SER A 411 3.59 4.16 -22.70
N ARG A 412 2.63 3.60 -21.95
CA ARG A 412 1.74 4.36 -21.06
C ARG A 412 2.51 4.86 -19.83
N GLU A 413 3.32 4.00 -19.21
CA GLU A 413 4.18 4.36 -18.08
C GLU A 413 5.15 5.46 -18.47
N GLN A 414 5.86 5.32 -19.59
CA GLN A 414 6.80 6.31 -20.09
C GLN A 414 6.12 7.68 -20.30
N ARG A 415 4.98 7.71 -20.99
CA ARG A 415 4.21 8.97 -21.18
C ARG A 415 3.78 9.60 -19.86
N THR A 416 3.48 8.79 -18.86
CA THR A 416 3.06 9.28 -17.54
C THR A 416 4.25 9.87 -16.78
N ARG A 417 5.41 9.23 -16.85
CA ARG A 417 6.68 9.70 -16.29
C ARG A 417 7.11 11.01 -16.94
N ASP A 418 7.10 11.06 -18.28
CA ASP A 418 7.49 12.28 -19.05
C ASP A 418 6.60 13.47 -18.68
N ARG A 419 5.29 13.25 -18.50
CA ARG A 419 4.36 14.30 -18.06
C ARG A 419 4.64 14.78 -16.64
N PHE A 420 5.04 13.88 -15.74
CA PHE A 420 5.44 14.24 -14.38
C PHE A 420 6.74 15.04 -14.42
N ALA A 421 7.77 14.54 -15.08
CA ALA A 421 9.08 15.21 -15.21
C ALA A 421 8.96 16.61 -15.86
N ALA A 422 8.11 16.75 -16.88
CA ALA A 422 7.87 18.05 -17.53
C ALA A 422 7.19 19.07 -16.61
N ARG A 423 6.42 18.63 -15.62
CA ARG A 423 5.74 19.52 -14.66
C ARG A 423 6.56 19.78 -13.40
N HIS A 424 7.48 18.90 -13.09
CA HIS A 424 8.30 18.92 -11.89
C HIS A 424 9.79 18.68 -12.23
N PRO A 425 10.40 19.53 -13.07
CA PRO A 425 11.79 19.37 -13.50
C PRO A 425 12.81 19.51 -12.36
N GLU A 426 12.38 20.10 -11.24
CA GLU A 426 13.17 20.24 -10.02
C GLU A 426 13.29 18.95 -9.22
N VAL A 427 12.40 17.97 -9.44
CA VAL A 427 12.35 16.73 -8.67
C VAL A 427 13.39 15.74 -9.16
N ALA A 428 14.32 15.36 -8.29
CA ALA A 428 15.25 14.26 -8.53
C ALA A 428 14.54 12.92 -8.37
N VAL A 429 14.83 11.96 -9.28
CA VAL A 429 14.13 10.67 -9.33
C VAL A 429 15.14 9.52 -9.26
N ALA A 430 14.87 8.55 -8.38
CA ALA A 430 15.49 7.22 -8.39
C ALA A 430 14.47 6.20 -8.90
N GLU A 431 14.87 5.35 -9.84
CA GLU A 431 13.99 4.34 -10.43
C GLU A 431 14.34 2.95 -9.94
N VAL A 432 13.32 2.18 -9.55
CA VAL A 432 13.47 0.77 -9.13
C VAL A 432 12.66 -0.10 -10.08
N ALA A 433 13.34 -1.01 -10.76
CA ALA A 433 12.69 -1.96 -11.67
C ALA A 433 11.73 -2.88 -10.91
N ALA A 434 10.60 -3.21 -11.55
CA ALA A 434 9.66 -4.18 -11.03
C ALA A 434 10.34 -5.54 -10.85
N LEU A 435 10.16 -6.12 -9.66
CA LEU A 435 10.63 -7.48 -9.37
C LEU A 435 9.57 -8.51 -9.81
N PRO A 436 10.00 -9.74 -10.16
CA PRO A 436 9.07 -10.79 -10.57
C PRO A 436 8.18 -11.32 -9.44
N GLY A 437 8.47 -10.98 -8.19
CA GLY A 437 7.73 -11.40 -7.01
C GLY A 437 7.82 -10.40 -5.86
N ASP A 438 7.07 -10.68 -4.79
CA ASP A 438 7.10 -9.89 -3.57
C ASP A 438 8.39 -10.14 -2.79
N VAL A 439 8.87 -9.11 -2.11
CA VAL A 439 10.08 -9.16 -1.28
C VAL A 439 9.72 -9.67 0.13
N HIS A 440 10.28 -10.83 0.48
CA HIS A 440 9.98 -11.50 1.75
C HIS A 440 11.20 -11.72 2.64
N ASP A 441 12.40 -11.33 2.19
CA ASP A 441 13.65 -11.56 2.88
C ASP A 441 14.66 -10.41 2.74
N LEU A 442 15.78 -10.51 3.47
CA LEU A 442 16.86 -9.53 3.43
C LEU A 442 17.59 -9.50 2.08
N ALA A 443 17.63 -10.63 1.35
CA ALA A 443 18.28 -10.68 0.05
C ALA A 443 17.49 -9.82 -0.97
N GLY A 444 16.18 -9.94 -0.98
CA GLY A 444 15.31 -9.10 -1.81
C GLY A 444 15.36 -7.62 -1.39
N LEU A 445 15.45 -7.32 -0.08
CA LEU A 445 15.63 -5.93 0.38
C LEU A 445 16.98 -5.36 -0.06
N ARG A 446 18.05 -6.16 -0.03
CA ARG A 446 19.38 -5.78 -0.51
C ARG A 446 19.38 -5.51 -2.01
N ASP A 447 18.71 -6.36 -2.79
CA ASP A 447 18.54 -6.13 -4.23
C ASP A 447 17.84 -4.79 -4.51
N ILE A 448 16.75 -4.49 -3.81
CA ILE A 448 16.09 -3.17 -3.92
C ILE A 448 17.03 -2.05 -3.49
N GLY A 449 17.76 -2.20 -2.39
CA GLY A 449 18.75 -1.21 -1.95
C GLY A 449 19.83 -0.94 -3.01
N ASN A 450 20.30 -1.98 -3.68
CA ASN A 450 21.26 -1.85 -4.78
C ASN A 450 20.66 -1.16 -6.01
N ARG A 451 19.42 -1.49 -6.37
CA ARG A 451 18.68 -0.82 -7.46
C ARG A 451 18.42 0.65 -7.18
N LEU A 452 18.12 1.00 -5.94
CA LEU A 452 17.94 2.39 -5.49
C LEU A 452 19.22 3.21 -5.63
N ALA A 453 20.40 2.58 -5.52
CA ALA A 453 21.70 3.22 -5.72
C ALA A 453 22.20 3.15 -7.17
N ALA A 454 21.71 2.19 -7.96
CA ALA A 454 22.02 2.10 -9.37
C ALA A 454 21.21 3.16 -10.12
N HIS A 455 21.88 4.14 -10.69
CA HIS A 455 21.25 5.30 -11.37
C HIS A 455 20.47 4.93 -12.64
N LYS A 456 20.42 3.67 -13.02
CA LYS A 456 19.62 3.15 -14.14
C LYS A 456 18.99 1.82 -13.73
N PRO A 457 17.70 1.59 -14.05
CA PRO A 457 17.11 0.28 -13.84
C PRO A 457 17.87 -0.75 -14.68
N GLU A 458 18.61 -1.63 -14.04
CA GLU A 458 19.11 -2.84 -14.69
C GLU A 458 17.89 -3.67 -15.06
N LEU A 459 17.65 -3.80 -16.35
CA LEU A 459 16.67 -4.73 -16.88
C LEU A 459 17.16 -6.14 -16.54
N PRO A 460 16.31 -7.05 -16.04
CA PRO A 460 16.72 -8.43 -15.82
C PRO A 460 17.28 -8.97 -17.13
N GLU A 461 18.51 -9.45 -17.10
CA GLU A 461 19.11 -10.19 -18.19
C GLU A 461 18.26 -11.44 -18.42
N SER A 462 17.81 -11.60 -19.69
CA SER A 462 16.95 -12.68 -20.16
C SER A 462 17.64 -14.04 -20.15
#